data_8b32eba6feb2e6714b34ca04211c9c96
#
_entry.id   8b32eba6feb2e6714b34ca04211c9c96
#
_cell.length_a   1.000
_cell.length_b   1.000
_cell.length_c   1.000
_cell.angle_alpha   90.00
_cell.angle_beta   90.00
_cell.angle_gamma   90.00
#
_symmetry.space_group_name_H-M   'P 1'
#
loop_
_entity.id
_entity.type
_entity.pdbx_description
1 polymer ?
#
loop_
_entity_poly.entity_id
_entity_poly.type
_entity_poly.pdbx_seq_one_letter_code
_entity_poly.pdbx_strand_id
1 'polypeptide(L)'
;MADTQGATAVEEQTFEYPIRVEDAGPATKKVHVEIPQDRIASKLEDSYKELRQQAAIPGFRIGHAPRKLIEKRFSQDVKDQVRRQLISESYEQAVEKNNLQVIGEPQFENPELIQLPEQGALTYSFEVEVQPDFTIPELTGLKVKRPKISVTDANVDQAMQNLREQQGTLVPVEDRGVEDRDYLMADVHLKVAGNVVGHQHDAQVVARPGRIAGLDVPDLDAQLRGMKSGETRTIKVTAPESFGNEAIRGKEVEIEVALKDIKKLEPVEVNQEFLESLGFENEQELRDALREQMVERIEYDVQQAMREQVNKHLLDTIQIELPAKLSDKQEQRIVQRRAMDLMMRGIPQEQIAGNIERLRTGARDEAARELKLFFVLQKIAADQNVDVDEAELNGRIAMLAAQRGERPEKLKQEMSKDGTLANLYIQMREQKAVDRILESAEVEDVDVAADKAGGDEGAASAAEGSAGGEKKSRKKKPDAPDAAGEPAGEGEQAAE
;
A
#
# COMPACT_ATOMS: atom_id res chain seq x y z
N MET A 1 55.72 -1.45 -34.48
CA MET A 1 55.86 -0.09 -34.04
C MET A 1 54.56 0.62 -34.38
N ALA A 2 53.73 0.77 -33.41
CA ALA A 2 52.55 1.66 -33.46
C ALA A 2 52.33 2.13 -32.02
N ASP A 3 52.58 3.40 -31.81
CA ASP A 3 52.51 4.11 -30.56
C ASP A 3 51.08 4.10 -30.03
N THR A 4 50.88 3.49 -28.89
CA THR A 4 49.66 3.69 -28.08
C THR A 4 49.89 4.91 -27.20
N GLN A 5 49.44 6.07 -27.67
CA GLN A 5 49.42 7.26 -26.89
C GLN A 5 48.44 7.11 -25.72
N GLY A 6 48.97 7.24 -24.52
CA GLY A 6 48.24 7.17 -23.27
C GLY A 6 47.15 8.24 -23.17
N ALA A 7 45.97 7.78 -22.83
CA ALA A 7 44.97 8.62 -22.27
C ALA A 7 45.44 9.06 -20.88
N THR A 8 45.84 10.30 -20.76
CA THR A 8 46.08 10.98 -19.49
C THR A 8 44.73 11.03 -18.77
N ALA A 9 44.58 10.17 -17.77
CA ALA A 9 43.56 10.36 -16.73
C ALA A 9 43.88 11.74 -16.10
N VAL A 10 42.95 12.66 -16.30
CA VAL A 10 42.93 13.91 -15.53
C VAL A 10 42.62 13.48 -14.10
N GLU A 11 43.61 13.50 -13.23
CA GLU A 11 43.39 13.43 -11.79
C GLU A 11 42.45 14.60 -11.44
N GLU A 12 41.19 14.31 -11.20
CA GLU A 12 40.29 15.25 -10.56
C GLU A 12 40.86 15.54 -9.17
N GLN A 13 41.46 16.69 -9.04
CA GLN A 13 41.89 17.19 -7.72
C GLN A 13 40.65 17.28 -6.86
N THR A 14 40.45 16.32 -5.96
CA THR A 14 39.40 16.31 -4.95
C THR A 14 39.61 17.52 -4.04
N PHE A 15 38.88 18.57 -4.29
CA PHE A 15 38.92 19.78 -3.48
C PHE A 15 38.16 19.51 -2.18
N GLU A 16 38.77 19.80 -1.04
CA GLU A 16 38.13 19.63 0.26
C GLU A 16 37.40 20.91 0.69
N TYR A 17 36.09 20.79 0.88
CA TYR A 17 35.28 21.89 1.40
C TYR A 17 35.39 21.96 2.93
N PRO A 18 35.48 23.17 3.55
CA PRO A 18 35.22 23.33 4.97
C PRO A 18 33.79 23.02 5.32
N ILE A 19 33.58 21.95 6.07
CA ILE A 19 32.26 21.46 6.46
C ILE A 19 32.21 21.38 7.99
N ARG A 20 31.12 21.88 8.58
CA ARG A 20 30.83 21.79 10.00
C ARG A 20 29.46 21.18 10.20
N VAL A 21 29.37 20.13 11.00
CA VAL A 21 28.14 19.43 11.32
C VAL A 21 27.76 19.68 12.77
N GLU A 22 26.52 20.08 13.00
CA GLU A 22 25.95 20.33 14.32
C GLU A 22 24.67 19.51 14.51
N ASP A 23 24.38 19.13 15.76
CA ASP A 23 23.11 18.47 16.08
C ASP A 23 21.99 19.52 16.13
N ALA A 24 20.94 19.33 15.31
CA ALA A 24 19.81 20.23 15.24
C ALA A 24 18.54 19.68 15.91
N GLY A 25 18.55 18.41 16.29
CA GLY A 25 17.41 17.73 16.93
C GLY A 25 17.50 16.22 16.85
N PRO A 26 16.43 15.52 17.26
CA PRO A 26 16.38 14.06 17.18
C PRO A 26 16.66 13.58 15.75
N ALA A 27 17.73 12.79 15.59
CA ALA A 27 18.17 12.25 14.30
C ALA A 27 18.24 13.30 13.17
N THR A 28 18.51 14.58 13.51
CA THR A 28 18.61 15.68 12.56
C THR A 28 19.94 16.38 12.73
N LYS A 29 20.69 16.53 11.63
CA LYS A 29 21.97 17.22 11.58
C LYS A 29 21.85 18.48 10.73
N LYS A 30 22.42 19.59 11.24
CA LYS A 30 22.59 20.83 10.50
C LYS A 30 24.01 20.89 9.98
N VAL A 31 24.14 21.02 8.69
CA VAL A 31 25.45 21.05 8.00
C VAL A 31 25.69 22.44 7.45
N HIS A 32 26.81 23.05 7.85
CA HIS A 32 27.29 24.29 7.34
C HIS A 32 28.41 24.01 6.37
N VAL A 33 28.32 24.58 5.18
CA VAL A 33 29.29 24.40 4.10
C VAL A 33 29.79 25.76 3.67
N GLU A 34 31.13 25.86 3.49
CA GLU A 34 31.79 27.01 2.93
C GLU A 34 32.51 26.63 1.64
N ILE A 35 32.16 27.26 0.52
CA ILE A 35 32.78 27.05 -0.78
C ILE A 35 33.70 28.24 -1.05
N PRO A 36 35.05 28.05 -1.05
CA PRO A 36 35.99 29.12 -1.26
C PRO A 36 35.87 29.77 -2.64
N GLN A 37 36.21 31.07 -2.71
CA GLN A 37 36.16 31.86 -3.94
C GLN A 37 36.98 31.25 -5.10
N ASP A 38 38.16 30.67 -4.79
CA ASP A 38 39.01 30.05 -5.80
C ASP A 38 38.35 28.90 -6.51
N ARG A 39 37.56 28.08 -5.77
CA ARG A 39 36.78 26.98 -6.35
C ARG A 39 35.63 27.48 -7.23
N ILE A 40 34.92 28.52 -6.78
CA ILE A 40 33.85 29.15 -7.57
C ILE A 40 34.44 29.72 -8.87
N ALA A 41 35.55 30.44 -8.80
CA ALA A 41 36.21 31.01 -9.96
C ALA A 41 36.69 29.94 -10.96
N SER A 42 37.32 28.87 -10.47
CA SER A 42 37.75 27.74 -11.30
C SER A 42 36.57 27.08 -12.04
N LYS A 43 35.50 26.76 -11.32
CA LYS A 43 34.28 26.12 -11.94
C LYS A 43 33.60 27.06 -12.94
N LEU A 44 33.53 28.36 -12.66
CA LEU A 44 32.99 29.31 -13.63
C LEU A 44 33.86 29.38 -14.89
N GLU A 45 35.20 29.37 -14.73
CA GLU A 45 36.12 29.40 -15.86
C GLU A 45 35.96 28.13 -16.73
N ASP A 46 35.89 26.96 -16.14
CA ASP A 46 35.71 25.69 -16.84
C ASP A 46 34.37 25.67 -17.55
N SER A 47 33.27 26.06 -16.90
CA SER A 47 31.94 26.11 -17.51
C SER A 47 31.88 27.10 -18.70
N TYR A 48 32.52 28.29 -18.59
CA TYR A 48 32.60 29.20 -19.71
C TYR A 48 33.48 28.67 -20.85
N LYS A 49 34.51 27.89 -20.54
CA LYS A 49 35.40 27.26 -21.53
C LYS A 49 34.66 26.15 -22.29
N GLU A 50 33.90 25.32 -21.61
CA GLU A 50 33.05 24.30 -22.22
C GLU A 50 31.95 24.93 -23.08
N LEU A 51 31.23 25.91 -22.53
CA LEU A 51 30.17 26.61 -23.24
C LEU A 51 30.69 27.30 -24.50
N ARG A 52 31.93 27.84 -24.45
CA ARG A 52 32.57 28.43 -25.64
C ARG A 52 32.75 27.43 -26.78
N GLN A 53 33.00 26.16 -26.44
CA GLN A 53 33.17 25.11 -27.47
C GLN A 53 31.89 24.68 -28.10
N GLN A 54 30.78 24.79 -27.38
CA GLN A 54 29.44 24.24 -27.79
C GLN A 54 28.46 25.32 -28.25
N ALA A 55 28.58 26.56 -27.79
CA ALA A 55 27.61 27.60 -28.01
C ALA A 55 27.58 28.07 -29.47
N ALA A 56 26.37 28.02 -30.07
CA ALA A 56 26.08 28.64 -31.35
C ALA A 56 25.69 30.12 -31.16
N ILE A 57 26.57 31.02 -31.51
CA ILE A 57 26.32 32.48 -31.42
C ILE A 57 26.16 33.05 -32.82
N PRO A 58 25.06 33.75 -33.11
CA PRO A 58 24.88 34.40 -34.44
C PRO A 58 26.06 35.26 -34.82
N GLY A 59 26.63 35.04 -36.01
CA GLY A 59 27.80 35.76 -36.53
C GLY A 59 29.16 35.13 -36.20
N PHE A 60 29.19 34.04 -35.42
CA PHE A 60 30.42 33.33 -35.10
C PHE A 60 30.33 31.84 -35.40
N ARG A 61 31.44 31.24 -35.86
CA ARG A 61 31.54 29.79 -35.97
C ARG A 61 31.60 29.19 -34.55
N ILE A 62 30.95 28.03 -34.33
CA ILE A 62 30.99 27.29 -33.05
C ILE A 62 32.44 27.13 -32.59
N GLY A 63 32.70 27.42 -31.34
CA GLY A 63 34.05 27.40 -30.72
C GLY A 63 34.88 28.68 -30.90
N HIS A 64 34.48 29.65 -31.71
CA HIS A 64 35.27 30.86 -32.03
C HIS A 64 34.67 32.18 -31.51
N ALA A 65 33.61 32.13 -30.73
CA ALA A 65 33.03 33.33 -30.11
C ALA A 65 33.93 33.94 -29.06
N PRO A 66 34.04 35.31 -28.97
CA PRO A 66 34.79 35.98 -27.92
C PRO A 66 34.18 35.70 -26.53
N ARG A 67 35.05 35.40 -25.55
CA ARG A 67 34.64 35.08 -24.17
C ARG A 67 33.70 36.13 -23.57
N LYS A 68 34.00 37.42 -23.72
CA LYS A 68 33.16 38.55 -23.21
C LYS A 68 31.72 38.50 -23.75
N LEU A 69 31.50 37.98 -24.96
CA LEU A 69 30.18 37.91 -25.55
C LEU A 69 29.39 36.75 -24.95
N ILE A 70 30.04 35.64 -24.68
CA ILE A 70 29.47 34.47 -24.02
C ILE A 70 29.06 34.81 -22.59
N GLU A 71 30.00 35.42 -21.84
CA GLU A 71 29.77 35.90 -20.47
C GLU A 71 28.55 36.83 -20.43
N LYS A 72 28.47 37.83 -21.33
CA LYS A 72 27.35 38.75 -21.36
C LYS A 72 26.00 38.09 -21.68
N ARG A 73 26.00 37.07 -22.51
CA ARG A 73 24.75 36.42 -22.97
C ARG A 73 24.28 35.33 -22.04
N PHE A 74 25.16 34.55 -21.44
CA PHE A 74 24.90 33.35 -20.69
C PHE A 74 25.30 33.44 -19.23
N SER A 75 25.59 34.63 -18.74
CA SER A 75 26.11 34.84 -17.37
C SER A 75 25.19 34.21 -16.30
N GLN A 76 23.88 34.42 -16.43
CA GLN A 76 22.93 33.93 -15.45
C GLN A 76 22.83 32.42 -15.51
N ASP A 77 22.69 31.84 -16.69
CA ASP A 77 22.55 30.39 -16.89
C ASP A 77 23.78 29.63 -16.36
N VAL A 78 24.96 30.14 -16.67
CA VAL A 78 26.24 29.58 -16.20
C VAL A 78 26.36 29.68 -14.67
N LYS A 79 26.04 30.84 -14.08
CA LYS A 79 26.06 31.03 -12.63
C LYS A 79 25.09 30.05 -11.94
N ASP A 80 23.88 29.88 -12.47
CA ASP A 80 22.88 28.96 -11.92
C ASP A 80 23.30 27.50 -12.08
N GLN A 81 23.93 27.14 -13.18
CA GLN A 81 24.47 25.81 -13.40
C GLN A 81 25.62 25.49 -12.43
N VAL A 82 26.60 26.39 -12.33
CA VAL A 82 27.75 26.24 -11.44
C VAL A 82 27.32 26.21 -9.98
N ARG A 83 26.35 27.05 -9.60
CA ARG A 83 25.76 27.01 -8.25
C ARG A 83 25.20 25.61 -7.93
N ARG A 84 24.36 25.06 -8.78
CA ARG A 84 23.80 23.71 -8.56
C ARG A 84 24.89 22.66 -8.47
N GLN A 85 25.87 22.72 -9.34
CA GLN A 85 26.96 21.75 -9.34
C GLN A 85 27.82 21.83 -8.07
N LEU A 86 28.18 23.04 -7.62
CA LEU A 86 28.96 23.23 -6.40
C LEU A 86 28.20 22.80 -5.14
N ILE A 87 26.87 23.05 -5.09
CA ILE A 87 26.03 22.58 -4.00
C ILE A 87 25.96 21.04 -4.00
N SER A 88 25.79 20.39 -5.15
CA SER A 88 25.78 18.91 -5.24
C SER A 88 27.11 18.30 -4.81
N GLU A 89 28.24 18.79 -5.35
CA GLU A 89 29.56 18.29 -4.99
C GLU A 89 29.88 18.46 -3.50
N SER A 90 29.56 19.62 -2.93
CA SER A 90 29.82 19.88 -1.52
C SER A 90 28.86 19.12 -0.59
N TYR A 91 27.63 18.87 -1.00
CA TYR A 91 26.70 18.01 -0.28
C TYR A 91 27.19 16.56 -0.24
N GLU A 92 27.57 16.00 -1.40
CA GLU A 92 28.11 14.63 -1.50
C GLU A 92 29.33 14.48 -0.59
N GLN A 93 30.27 15.45 -0.64
CA GLN A 93 31.44 15.44 0.23
C GLN A 93 31.09 15.56 1.72
N ALA A 94 30.04 16.34 2.07
CA ALA A 94 29.58 16.46 3.44
C ALA A 94 29.03 15.12 3.99
N VAL A 95 28.29 14.41 3.18
CA VAL A 95 27.73 13.12 3.54
C VAL A 95 28.83 12.08 3.70
N GLU A 96 29.75 11.98 2.74
CA GLU A 96 30.83 10.99 2.74
C GLU A 96 31.84 11.22 3.89
N LYS A 97 32.36 12.44 4.06
CA LYS A 97 33.37 12.75 5.10
C LYS A 97 32.86 12.52 6.52
N ASN A 98 31.57 12.75 6.75
CA ASN A 98 30.99 12.64 8.08
C ASN A 98 30.25 11.31 8.27
N ASN A 99 30.31 10.37 7.32
CA ASN A 99 29.61 9.09 7.33
C ASN A 99 28.10 9.25 7.68
N LEU A 100 27.47 10.30 7.13
CA LEU A 100 26.06 10.56 7.42
C LEU A 100 25.17 9.60 6.63
N GLN A 101 24.44 8.76 7.32
CA GLN A 101 23.41 7.93 6.70
C GLN A 101 22.14 8.76 6.54
N VAL A 102 22.09 9.55 5.46
CA VAL A 102 21.00 10.50 5.22
C VAL A 102 19.73 9.78 4.81
N ILE A 103 18.60 10.20 5.40
CA ILE A 103 17.26 9.72 5.10
C ILE A 103 16.46 10.89 4.53
N GLY A 104 16.07 10.75 3.25
CA GLY A 104 15.28 11.77 2.56
C GLY A 104 16.13 12.89 1.94
N GLU A 105 15.47 13.98 1.58
CA GLU A 105 16.09 15.10 0.87
C GLU A 105 16.62 16.17 1.82
N PRO A 106 17.77 16.77 1.52
CA PRO A 106 18.30 17.88 2.31
C PRO A 106 17.37 19.10 2.23
N GLN A 107 17.18 19.77 3.35
CA GLN A 107 16.41 21.01 3.41
C GLN A 107 17.35 22.19 3.55
N PHE A 108 17.35 23.04 2.54
CA PHE A 108 18.18 24.24 2.54
C PHE A 108 17.46 25.38 3.27
N GLU A 109 18.18 26.05 4.15
CA GLU A 109 17.70 27.31 4.73
C GLU A 109 17.72 28.38 3.63
N ASN A 110 16.57 28.94 3.30
CA ASN A 110 16.40 30.00 2.30
C ASN A 110 17.07 29.68 0.94
N PRO A 111 16.63 28.67 0.19
CA PRO A 111 17.26 28.26 -1.07
C PRO A 111 17.33 29.38 -2.11
N GLU A 112 16.44 30.37 -2.05
CA GLU A 112 16.42 31.53 -2.92
C GLU A 112 17.60 32.53 -2.65
N LEU A 113 18.12 32.52 -1.43
CA LEU A 113 19.26 33.41 -1.03
C LEU A 113 20.62 32.78 -1.33
N ILE A 114 20.68 31.50 -1.69
CA ILE A 114 21.91 30.81 -2.05
C ILE A 114 22.30 31.25 -3.48
N GLN A 115 22.99 32.39 -3.59
CA GLN A 115 23.48 32.92 -4.87
C GLN A 115 25.02 32.96 -4.86
N LEU A 116 25.61 32.72 -6.03
CA LEU A 116 27.09 32.85 -6.13
C LEU A 116 27.51 34.27 -5.88
N PRO A 117 28.37 34.54 -4.85
CA PRO A 117 28.86 35.87 -4.57
C PRO A 117 29.81 36.32 -5.69
N GLU A 118 29.84 37.63 -5.97
CA GLU A 118 30.81 38.18 -6.92
C GLU A 118 32.24 38.17 -6.34
N GLN A 119 32.36 38.26 -5.03
CA GLN A 119 33.62 38.19 -4.28
C GLN A 119 33.37 37.48 -2.95
N GLY A 120 34.31 36.64 -2.54
CA GLY A 120 34.26 35.90 -1.29
C GLY A 120 33.74 34.48 -1.43
N ALA A 121 33.68 33.79 -0.31
CA ALA A 121 33.20 32.42 -0.23
C ALA A 121 31.66 32.35 -0.27
N LEU A 122 31.10 31.29 -0.85
CA LEU A 122 29.69 30.95 -0.74
C LEU A 122 29.47 30.12 0.53
N THR A 123 28.74 30.67 1.48
CA THR A 123 28.34 29.95 2.69
C THR A 123 26.85 29.64 2.65
N TYR A 124 26.51 28.41 2.98
CA TYR A 124 25.13 28.00 3.10
C TYR A 124 24.97 26.89 4.15
N SER A 125 23.76 26.69 4.62
CA SER A 125 23.43 25.61 5.55
C SER A 125 22.23 24.84 5.08
N PHE A 126 22.22 23.55 5.43
CA PHE A 126 21.11 22.68 5.18
C PHE A 126 20.92 21.71 6.35
N GLU A 127 19.69 21.26 6.53
CA GLU A 127 19.34 20.25 7.49
C GLU A 127 19.09 18.92 6.78
N VAL A 128 19.64 17.85 7.37
CA VAL A 128 19.40 16.46 6.90
C VAL A 128 18.94 15.61 8.07
N GLU A 129 17.97 14.77 7.80
CA GLU A 129 17.59 13.70 8.71
C GLU A 129 18.53 12.51 8.46
N VAL A 130 19.07 11.97 9.53
CA VAL A 130 20.01 10.84 9.50
C VAL A 130 19.39 9.62 10.19
N GLN A 131 19.93 8.45 9.88
CA GLN A 131 19.53 7.24 10.59
C GLN A 131 19.79 7.41 12.09
N PRO A 132 18.77 7.17 12.93
CA PRO A 132 18.92 7.29 14.38
C PRO A 132 19.96 6.31 14.90
N ASP A 133 20.75 6.73 15.88
CA ASP A 133 21.66 5.85 16.58
C ASP A 133 21.01 5.30 17.86
N PHE A 134 21.05 3.99 18.01
CA PHE A 134 20.51 3.30 19.17
C PHE A 134 21.22 1.94 19.33
N THR A 135 21.15 1.39 20.52
CA THR A 135 21.74 0.07 20.83
C THR A 135 20.67 -1.02 20.79
N ILE A 136 20.98 -2.14 20.13
CA ILE A 136 20.13 -3.32 20.15
C ILE A 136 20.49 -4.14 21.38
N PRO A 137 19.52 -4.47 22.26
CA PRO A 137 19.75 -5.38 23.38
C PRO A 137 20.02 -6.81 22.87
N GLU A 138 20.50 -7.69 23.73
CA GLU A 138 20.60 -9.11 23.42
C GLU A 138 19.19 -9.68 23.12
N LEU A 139 19.05 -10.26 21.94
CA LEU A 139 17.79 -10.83 21.46
C LEU A 139 17.74 -12.37 21.63
N THR A 140 18.82 -12.97 22.16
CA THR A 140 18.91 -14.41 22.43
C THR A 140 18.05 -14.80 23.64
N GLY A 141 17.29 -15.90 23.52
CA GLY A 141 16.44 -16.39 24.61
C GLY A 141 15.14 -15.60 24.81
N LEU A 142 14.69 -14.85 23.79
CA LEU A 142 13.38 -14.22 23.81
C LEU A 142 12.27 -15.28 23.93
N LYS A 143 11.39 -15.14 24.93
CA LYS A 143 10.26 -16.05 25.11
C LYS A 143 9.13 -15.70 24.16
N VAL A 144 8.81 -16.61 23.26
CA VAL A 144 7.73 -16.48 22.27
C VAL A 144 6.73 -17.60 22.46
N LYS A 145 5.45 -17.26 22.55
CA LYS A 145 4.37 -18.23 22.67
C LYS A 145 3.92 -18.67 21.29
N ARG A 146 3.99 -19.99 21.06
CA ARG A 146 3.46 -20.59 19.83
C ARG A 146 2.07 -21.17 20.11
N PRO A 147 0.98 -20.60 19.55
CA PRO A 147 -0.35 -21.17 19.66
C PRO A 147 -0.39 -22.55 18.99
N LYS A 148 -0.76 -23.58 19.74
CA LYS A 148 -0.96 -24.92 19.18
C LYS A 148 -2.43 -25.10 18.84
N ILE A 149 -2.74 -25.01 17.56
CA ILE A 149 -4.08 -25.16 17.01
C ILE A 149 -4.09 -26.42 16.15
N SER A 150 -4.97 -27.37 16.44
CA SER A 150 -5.11 -28.60 15.66
C SER A 150 -6.37 -28.55 14.81
N VAL A 151 -6.25 -28.98 13.56
CA VAL A 151 -7.41 -29.18 12.68
C VAL A 151 -8.10 -30.48 13.07
N THR A 152 -9.35 -30.38 13.52
CA THR A 152 -10.19 -31.52 13.86
C THR A 152 -11.05 -31.94 12.67
N ASP A 153 -11.59 -33.15 12.67
CA ASP A 153 -12.52 -33.61 11.65
C ASP A 153 -13.79 -32.74 11.62
N ALA A 154 -14.23 -32.22 12.76
CA ALA A 154 -15.33 -31.27 12.83
C ALA A 154 -15.06 -29.96 12.07
N ASN A 155 -13.82 -29.46 12.09
CA ASN A 155 -13.42 -28.29 11.31
C ASN A 155 -13.48 -28.59 9.80
N VAL A 156 -13.03 -29.79 9.39
CA VAL A 156 -13.09 -30.21 7.99
C VAL A 156 -14.55 -30.39 7.53
N ASP A 157 -15.41 -30.96 8.38
CA ASP A 157 -16.85 -31.10 8.10
C ASP A 157 -17.51 -29.72 7.94
N GLN A 158 -17.16 -28.75 8.79
CA GLN A 158 -17.65 -27.38 8.66
C GLN A 158 -17.16 -26.70 7.38
N ALA A 159 -15.88 -26.88 7.02
CA ALA A 159 -15.33 -26.35 5.77
C ALA A 159 -16.00 -26.96 4.54
N MET A 160 -16.26 -28.29 4.57
CA MET A 160 -17.00 -28.99 3.54
C MET A 160 -18.44 -28.45 3.43
N GLN A 161 -19.10 -28.22 4.56
CA GLN A 161 -20.46 -27.66 4.57
C GLN A 161 -20.47 -26.24 3.99
N ASN A 162 -19.53 -25.39 4.38
CA ASN A 162 -19.39 -24.02 3.83
C ASN A 162 -19.16 -24.06 2.31
N LEU A 163 -18.32 -24.98 1.83
CA LEU A 163 -18.05 -25.14 0.39
C LEU A 163 -19.29 -25.56 -0.37
N ARG A 164 -20.07 -26.50 0.18
CA ARG A 164 -21.36 -26.94 -0.38
C ARG A 164 -22.38 -25.79 -0.42
N GLU A 165 -22.42 -24.95 0.62
CA GLU A 165 -23.30 -23.79 0.69
C GLU A 165 -22.89 -22.72 -0.33
N GLN A 166 -21.59 -22.47 -0.51
CA GLN A 166 -21.09 -21.53 -1.52
C GLN A 166 -21.44 -21.91 -2.96
N GLN A 167 -21.50 -23.20 -3.23
CA GLN A 167 -21.89 -23.75 -4.54
C GLN A 167 -23.40 -24.09 -4.62
N GLY A 168 -24.13 -23.81 -3.54
CA GLY A 168 -25.52 -24.11 -3.40
C GLY A 168 -26.43 -23.30 -4.33
N THR A 169 -27.62 -23.82 -4.56
CA THR A 169 -28.62 -23.17 -5.39
C THR A 169 -29.75 -22.58 -4.53
N LEU A 170 -30.19 -21.38 -4.86
CA LEU A 170 -31.32 -20.75 -4.19
C LEU A 170 -32.63 -21.25 -4.78
N VAL A 171 -33.37 -22.04 -4.00
CA VAL A 171 -34.66 -22.61 -4.38
C VAL A 171 -35.79 -21.79 -3.75
N PRO A 172 -36.81 -21.36 -4.53
CA PRO A 172 -37.94 -20.62 -3.98
C PRO A 172 -38.77 -21.51 -3.05
N VAL A 173 -39.30 -20.93 -1.97
CA VAL A 173 -40.12 -21.58 -0.95
C VAL A 173 -41.45 -20.86 -0.88
N GLU A 174 -42.55 -21.59 -1.24
CA GLU A 174 -43.90 -21.03 -1.28
C GLU A 174 -44.80 -21.51 -0.11
N ASP A 175 -44.48 -22.67 0.48
CA ASP A 175 -45.38 -23.35 1.40
C ASP A 175 -45.22 -23.04 2.88
N ARG A 176 -44.12 -22.30 3.27
CA ARG A 176 -43.83 -21.98 4.67
C ARG A 176 -43.44 -20.52 4.87
N GLY A 177 -43.39 -20.09 6.11
CA GLY A 177 -42.80 -18.80 6.48
C GLY A 177 -41.26 -18.86 6.55
N VAL A 178 -40.65 -17.70 6.72
CA VAL A 178 -39.19 -17.50 6.86
C VAL A 178 -38.64 -18.33 8.02
N GLU A 179 -37.59 -19.07 7.72
CA GLU A 179 -36.76 -19.79 8.69
C GLU A 179 -35.33 -19.17 8.73
N ASP A 180 -34.55 -19.62 9.72
CA ASP A 180 -33.20 -19.14 9.89
C ASP A 180 -32.34 -19.43 8.66
N ARG A 181 -31.52 -18.45 8.24
CA ARG A 181 -30.66 -18.49 7.06
C ARG A 181 -31.37 -18.52 5.70
N ASP A 182 -32.68 -18.29 5.64
CA ASP A 182 -33.35 -18.10 4.36
C ASP A 182 -32.90 -16.79 3.69
N TYR A 183 -32.83 -16.82 2.38
CA TYR A 183 -32.57 -15.67 1.52
C TYR A 183 -33.89 -15.03 1.12
N LEU A 184 -34.03 -13.76 1.46
CA LEU A 184 -35.26 -13.02 1.29
C LEU A 184 -35.07 -11.96 0.23
N MET A 185 -36.04 -11.84 -0.68
CA MET A 185 -36.18 -10.67 -1.56
C MET A 185 -37.24 -9.78 -0.97
N ALA A 186 -36.87 -8.57 -0.58
CA ALA A 186 -37.80 -7.65 0.09
C ALA A 186 -37.59 -6.20 -0.38
N ASP A 187 -38.67 -5.43 -0.32
CA ASP A 187 -38.55 -3.96 -0.36
C ASP A 187 -38.34 -3.45 1.05
N VAL A 188 -37.30 -2.66 1.24
CA VAL A 188 -36.92 -2.12 2.53
C VAL A 188 -37.14 -0.61 2.53
N HIS A 189 -37.95 -0.12 3.45
CA HIS A 189 -38.19 1.30 3.67
C HIS A 189 -37.68 1.73 5.05
N LEU A 190 -36.83 2.73 5.08
CA LEU A 190 -36.34 3.34 6.30
C LEU A 190 -37.21 4.55 6.63
N LYS A 191 -37.84 4.55 7.81
CA LYS A 191 -38.69 5.65 8.29
C LYS A 191 -38.13 6.25 9.59
N VAL A 192 -38.13 7.58 9.68
CA VAL A 192 -37.80 8.30 10.91
C VAL A 192 -38.97 9.21 11.22
N ALA A 193 -39.56 9.03 12.40
CA ALA A 193 -40.76 9.78 12.82
C ALA A 193 -41.92 9.75 11.79
N GLY A 194 -42.08 8.58 11.11
CA GLY A 194 -43.12 8.38 10.11
C GLY A 194 -42.81 8.84 8.69
N ASN A 195 -41.68 9.54 8.48
CA ASN A 195 -41.22 9.97 7.14
C ASN A 195 -40.25 8.97 6.55
N VAL A 196 -40.42 8.61 5.26
CA VAL A 196 -39.50 7.78 4.55
C VAL A 196 -38.23 8.56 4.24
N VAL A 197 -37.11 8.10 4.76
CA VAL A 197 -35.77 8.72 4.58
C VAL A 197 -34.84 7.91 3.70
N GLY A 198 -35.24 6.68 3.35
CA GLY A 198 -34.54 5.81 2.44
C GLY A 198 -35.43 4.63 2.00
N HIS A 199 -35.15 4.11 0.80
CA HIS A 199 -35.81 2.92 0.29
C HIS A 199 -34.85 2.10 -0.55
N GLN A 200 -35.01 0.80 -0.51
CA GLN A 200 -34.25 -0.15 -1.35
C GLN A 200 -35.23 -1.18 -1.89
N HIS A 201 -35.37 -1.24 -3.22
CA HIS A 201 -36.19 -2.22 -3.90
C HIS A 201 -35.39 -3.50 -4.13
N ASP A 202 -36.05 -4.64 -4.07
CA ASP A 202 -35.49 -5.97 -4.32
C ASP A 202 -34.19 -6.23 -3.53
N ALA A 203 -34.17 -5.74 -2.28
CA ALA A 203 -33.04 -5.98 -1.39
C ALA A 203 -32.94 -7.47 -1.06
N GLN A 204 -31.73 -8.02 -1.19
CA GLN A 204 -31.45 -9.37 -0.70
C GLN A 204 -31.12 -9.29 0.78
N VAL A 205 -31.92 -9.90 1.60
CA VAL A 205 -31.76 -9.97 3.05
C VAL A 205 -31.66 -11.44 3.45
N VAL A 206 -30.67 -11.78 4.26
CA VAL A 206 -30.55 -13.14 4.81
C VAL A 206 -31.14 -13.15 6.21
N ALA A 207 -31.99 -14.12 6.54
CA ALA A 207 -32.61 -14.27 7.84
C ALA A 207 -31.59 -14.77 8.89
N ARG A 208 -30.63 -13.92 9.22
CA ARG A 208 -29.61 -14.12 10.27
C ARG A 208 -29.28 -12.81 10.94
N PRO A 209 -28.70 -12.81 12.18
CA PRO A 209 -28.17 -11.61 12.77
C PRO A 209 -27.25 -10.87 11.78
N GLY A 210 -27.47 -9.58 11.51
CA GLY A 210 -26.71 -8.89 10.48
C GLY A 210 -27.18 -7.45 10.26
N ARG A 211 -26.99 -6.98 9.03
CA ARG A 211 -27.30 -5.59 8.65
C ARG A 211 -28.40 -5.52 7.62
N ILE A 212 -29.30 -4.55 7.81
CA ILE A 212 -30.24 -4.13 6.77
C ILE A 212 -30.00 -2.65 6.45
N ALA A 213 -29.78 -2.33 5.20
CA ALA A 213 -29.53 -0.97 4.72
C ALA A 213 -28.44 -0.24 5.52
N GLY A 214 -27.42 -0.97 6.00
CA GLY A 214 -26.30 -0.45 6.78
C GLY A 214 -26.55 -0.33 8.27
N LEU A 215 -27.74 -0.65 8.76
CA LEU A 215 -28.09 -0.65 10.19
C LEU A 215 -27.94 -2.05 10.78
N ASP A 216 -27.24 -2.16 11.91
CA ASP A 216 -27.05 -3.44 12.60
C ASP A 216 -28.37 -3.86 13.29
N VAL A 217 -28.85 -5.07 12.99
CA VAL A 217 -30.05 -5.67 13.56
C VAL A 217 -29.68 -7.04 14.13
N PRO A 218 -29.25 -7.11 15.38
CA PRO A 218 -28.76 -8.35 16.00
C PRO A 218 -29.83 -9.45 16.09
N ASP A 219 -31.11 -9.11 16.15
CA ASP A 219 -32.24 -10.05 16.27
C ASP A 219 -33.02 -10.21 14.95
N LEU A 220 -32.37 -10.01 13.81
CA LEU A 220 -33.00 -9.99 12.49
C LEU A 220 -33.72 -11.30 12.17
N ASP A 221 -33.09 -12.44 12.45
CA ASP A 221 -33.66 -13.77 12.30
C ASP A 221 -34.94 -13.95 13.11
N ALA A 222 -34.92 -13.60 14.38
CA ALA A 222 -36.08 -13.68 15.25
C ALA A 222 -37.21 -12.72 14.81
N GLN A 223 -36.85 -11.52 14.34
CA GLN A 223 -37.81 -10.54 13.85
C GLN A 223 -38.50 -10.96 12.55
N LEU A 224 -37.80 -11.67 11.64
CA LEU A 224 -38.33 -12.08 10.34
C LEU A 224 -38.96 -13.50 10.36
N ARG A 225 -38.66 -14.30 11.37
CA ARG A 225 -39.12 -15.68 11.47
C ARG A 225 -40.65 -15.80 11.34
N GLY A 226 -41.10 -16.75 10.51
CA GLY A 226 -42.51 -17.06 10.25
C GLY A 226 -43.24 -16.08 9.34
N MET A 227 -42.56 -15.05 8.84
CA MET A 227 -43.12 -14.10 7.87
C MET A 227 -43.36 -14.79 6.52
N LYS A 228 -44.47 -14.50 5.87
CA LYS A 228 -44.81 -15.08 4.58
C LYS A 228 -44.62 -14.09 3.44
N SER A 229 -44.47 -14.59 2.23
CA SER A 229 -44.44 -13.76 1.02
C SER A 229 -45.69 -12.87 0.94
N GLY A 230 -45.50 -11.57 0.65
CA GLY A 230 -46.52 -10.52 0.66
C GLY A 230 -46.78 -9.87 2.00
N GLU A 231 -46.21 -10.33 3.11
CA GLU A 231 -46.31 -9.70 4.41
C GLU A 231 -45.32 -8.57 4.59
N THR A 232 -45.70 -7.59 5.41
CA THR A 232 -44.83 -6.45 5.78
C THR A 232 -44.60 -6.47 7.28
N ARG A 233 -43.39 -6.29 7.72
CA ARG A 233 -43.02 -6.21 9.12
C ARG A 233 -42.16 -5.00 9.39
N THR A 234 -42.34 -4.34 10.53
CA THR A 234 -41.57 -3.17 10.94
C THR A 234 -40.67 -3.54 12.10
N ILE A 235 -39.39 -3.26 11.93
CA ILE A 235 -38.31 -3.48 12.90
C ILE A 235 -37.84 -2.12 13.39
N LYS A 236 -37.67 -1.93 14.70
CA LYS A 236 -37.19 -0.68 15.28
C LYS A 236 -35.75 -0.84 15.71
N VAL A 237 -34.89 0.04 15.21
CA VAL A 237 -33.46 0.04 15.53
C VAL A 237 -32.99 1.47 15.77
N THR A 238 -32.09 1.66 16.73
CA THR A 238 -31.44 2.96 16.93
C THR A 238 -30.18 3.03 16.06
N ALA A 239 -30.15 3.99 15.15
CA ALA A 239 -28.99 4.20 14.32
C ALA A 239 -27.80 4.75 15.13
N PRO A 240 -26.57 4.26 14.91
CA PRO A 240 -25.41 4.78 15.61
C PRO A 240 -25.13 6.25 15.23
N GLU A 241 -24.47 7.00 16.13
CA GLU A 241 -24.06 8.38 15.88
C GLU A 241 -23.02 8.51 14.74
N SER A 242 -22.37 7.42 14.39
CA SER A 242 -21.42 7.32 13.25
C SER A 242 -22.10 7.06 11.91
N PHE A 243 -23.43 6.89 11.85
CA PHE A 243 -24.13 6.57 10.60
C PHE A 243 -23.98 7.68 9.56
N GLY A 244 -23.71 7.31 8.30
CA GLY A 244 -23.38 8.25 7.24
C GLY A 244 -24.51 9.22 6.87
N ASN A 245 -25.78 8.86 7.05
CA ASN A 245 -26.93 9.70 6.72
C ASN A 245 -27.39 10.52 7.95
N GLU A 246 -27.25 11.84 7.89
CA GLU A 246 -27.63 12.77 8.97
C GLU A 246 -29.11 12.72 9.35
N ALA A 247 -30.00 12.39 8.41
CA ALA A 247 -31.42 12.26 8.65
C ALA A 247 -31.75 11.10 9.61
N ILE A 248 -30.89 10.11 9.70
CA ILE A 248 -31.04 8.85 10.44
C ILE A 248 -30.18 8.82 11.70
N ARG A 249 -29.02 9.48 11.69
CA ARG A 249 -27.97 9.45 12.72
C ARG A 249 -28.53 9.70 14.13
N GLY A 250 -28.23 8.75 15.05
CA GLY A 250 -28.62 8.84 16.45
C GLY A 250 -30.13 8.76 16.73
N LYS A 251 -30.95 8.46 15.69
CA LYS A 251 -32.42 8.40 15.81
C LYS A 251 -32.93 6.98 15.83
N GLU A 252 -34.13 6.79 16.37
CA GLU A 252 -34.88 5.55 16.20
C GLU A 252 -35.39 5.47 14.76
N VAL A 253 -35.01 4.41 14.07
CA VAL A 253 -35.35 4.12 12.67
C VAL A 253 -36.31 2.94 12.65
N GLU A 254 -37.43 3.10 12.00
CA GLU A 254 -38.36 2.03 11.69
C GLU A 254 -38.01 1.48 10.32
N ILE A 255 -37.53 0.23 10.29
CA ILE A 255 -37.20 -0.51 9.07
C ILE A 255 -38.43 -1.33 8.70
N GLU A 256 -39.14 -0.91 7.68
CA GLU A 256 -40.27 -1.64 7.14
C GLU A 256 -39.79 -2.57 6.04
N VAL A 257 -39.93 -3.87 6.26
CA VAL A 257 -39.53 -4.93 5.34
C VAL A 257 -40.78 -5.55 4.72
N ALA A 258 -41.01 -5.29 3.43
CA ALA A 258 -42.06 -5.91 2.65
C ALA A 258 -41.50 -7.10 1.89
N LEU A 259 -41.82 -8.30 2.35
CA LEU A 259 -41.28 -9.55 1.81
C LEU A 259 -41.97 -9.93 0.50
N LYS A 260 -41.16 -10.11 -0.55
CA LYS A 260 -41.60 -10.55 -1.88
C LYS A 260 -41.48 -12.07 -2.05
N ASP A 261 -40.24 -12.54 -1.89
CA ASP A 261 -39.91 -13.95 -2.13
C ASP A 261 -39.05 -14.51 -1.00
N ILE A 262 -39.23 -15.77 -0.71
CA ILE A 262 -38.39 -16.54 0.20
C ILE A 262 -37.66 -17.59 -0.64
N LYS A 263 -36.33 -17.64 -0.48
CA LYS A 263 -35.48 -18.65 -1.11
C LYS A 263 -34.67 -19.36 -0.04
N LYS A 264 -34.63 -20.68 -0.14
CA LYS A 264 -33.76 -21.51 0.70
C LYS A 264 -32.50 -21.83 -0.07
N LEU A 265 -31.36 -21.71 0.58
CA LEU A 265 -30.10 -22.22 0.04
C LEU A 265 -30.07 -23.74 0.19
N GLU A 266 -30.13 -24.46 -0.92
CA GLU A 266 -29.89 -25.90 -0.93
C GLU A 266 -28.43 -26.16 -1.23
N PRO A 267 -27.62 -26.64 -0.24
CA PRO A 267 -26.24 -27.01 -0.46
C PRO A 267 -26.11 -28.09 -1.51
N VAL A 268 -25.13 -27.98 -2.39
CA VAL A 268 -24.88 -29.03 -3.40
C VAL A 268 -24.60 -30.36 -2.71
N GLU A 269 -25.16 -31.43 -3.24
CA GLU A 269 -24.78 -32.77 -2.80
C GLU A 269 -23.37 -33.13 -3.28
N VAL A 270 -22.63 -33.83 -2.41
CA VAL A 270 -21.30 -34.31 -2.78
C VAL A 270 -21.44 -35.49 -3.71
N ASN A 271 -21.62 -35.20 -4.98
CA ASN A 271 -21.70 -36.19 -6.06
C ASN A 271 -20.45 -36.10 -6.96
N GLN A 272 -20.35 -37.04 -7.89
CA GLN A 272 -19.20 -37.12 -8.80
C GLN A 272 -19.02 -35.83 -9.64
N GLU A 273 -20.11 -35.24 -10.11
CA GLU A 273 -20.12 -34.01 -10.90
C GLU A 273 -19.58 -32.82 -10.11
N PHE A 274 -19.97 -32.70 -8.84
CA PHE A 274 -19.48 -31.68 -7.92
C PHE A 274 -17.97 -31.86 -7.69
N LEU A 275 -17.48 -33.05 -7.43
CA LEU A 275 -16.06 -33.36 -7.21
C LEU A 275 -15.23 -33.06 -8.47
N GLU A 276 -15.68 -33.48 -9.64
CA GLU A 276 -15.05 -33.20 -10.92
C GLU A 276 -14.99 -31.70 -11.24
N SER A 277 -16.03 -30.94 -10.87
CA SER A 277 -16.02 -29.46 -11.04
C SER A 277 -14.95 -28.77 -10.23
N LEU A 278 -14.56 -29.36 -9.10
CA LEU A 278 -13.48 -28.89 -8.21
C LEU A 278 -12.11 -29.53 -8.54
N GLY A 279 -12.07 -30.51 -9.45
CA GLY A 279 -10.85 -31.21 -9.86
C GLY A 279 -10.44 -32.37 -8.96
N PHE A 280 -11.37 -32.94 -8.18
CA PHE A 280 -11.13 -34.08 -7.28
C PHE A 280 -11.80 -35.37 -7.78
N GLU A 281 -11.18 -36.53 -7.53
CA GLU A 281 -11.69 -37.82 -7.93
C GLU A 281 -12.69 -38.39 -6.94
N ASN A 282 -12.58 -38.09 -5.66
CA ASN A 282 -13.43 -38.61 -4.59
C ASN A 282 -13.51 -37.65 -3.39
N GLU A 283 -14.51 -37.87 -2.52
CA GLU A 283 -14.76 -37.05 -1.34
C GLU A 283 -13.57 -37.04 -0.37
N GLN A 284 -12.88 -38.17 -0.23
CA GLN A 284 -11.73 -38.25 0.70
C GLN A 284 -10.59 -37.33 0.25
N GLU A 285 -10.29 -37.27 -1.03
CA GLU A 285 -9.29 -36.39 -1.60
C GLU A 285 -9.64 -34.91 -1.36
N LEU A 286 -10.89 -34.51 -1.54
CA LEU A 286 -11.35 -33.16 -1.21
C LEU A 286 -11.21 -32.86 0.27
N ARG A 287 -11.57 -33.80 1.16
CA ARG A 287 -11.39 -33.64 2.62
C ARG A 287 -9.94 -33.48 3.01
N ASP A 288 -9.05 -34.25 2.40
CA ASP A 288 -7.61 -34.19 2.67
C ASP A 288 -7.03 -32.86 2.17
N ALA A 289 -7.45 -32.39 1.00
CA ALA A 289 -7.07 -31.07 0.47
C ALA A 289 -7.56 -29.91 1.36
N LEU A 290 -8.80 -29.95 1.83
CA LEU A 290 -9.34 -28.97 2.79
C LEU A 290 -8.56 -28.98 4.10
N ARG A 291 -8.23 -30.18 4.61
CA ARG A 291 -7.42 -30.31 5.84
C ARG A 291 -6.03 -29.70 5.62
N GLU A 292 -5.36 -30.02 4.52
CA GLU A 292 -4.04 -29.47 4.17
C GLU A 292 -4.09 -27.96 4.07
N GLN A 293 -5.05 -27.39 3.36
CA GLN A 293 -5.26 -25.93 3.26
C GLN A 293 -5.48 -25.27 4.61
N MET A 294 -6.27 -25.92 5.50
CA MET A 294 -6.48 -25.39 6.86
C MET A 294 -5.23 -25.46 7.71
N VAL A 295 -4.43 -26.51 7.60
CA VAL A 295 -3.14 -26.64 8.29
C VAL A 295 -2.18 -25.55 7.82
N GLU A 296 -2.01 -25.37 6.52
CA GLU A 296 -1.17 -24.32 5.95
C GLU A 296 -1.60 -22.92 6.42
N ARG A 297 -2.91 -22.67 6.47
CA ARG A 297 -3.45 -21.41 6.96
C ARG A 297 -3.14 -21.20 8.44
N ILE A 298 -3.34 -22.20 9.28
CA ILE A 298 -3.03 -22.15 10.70
C ILE A 298 -1.51 -21.95 10.92
N GLU A 299 -0.66 -22.66 10.18
CA GLU A 299 0.78 -22.48 10.26
C GLU A 299 1.19 -21.05 9.91
N TYR A 300 0.60 -20.48 8.86
CA TYR A 300 0.81 -19.09 8.50
C TYR A 300 0.37 -18.13 9.61
N ASP A 301 -0.83 -18.30 10.15
CA ASP A 301 -1.37 -17.45 11.22
C ASP A 301 -0.55 -17.57 12.51
N VAL A 302 -0.08 -18.76 12.87
CA VAL A 302 0.83 -19.02 13.99
C VAL A 302 2.17 -18.31 13.78
N GLN A 303 2.76 -18.41 12.60
CA GLN A 303 3.99 -17.70 12.27
C GLN A 303 3.81 -16.19 12.38
N GLN A 304 2.71 -15.65 11.89
CA GLN A 304 2.39 -14.22 12.03
C GLN A 304 2.24 -13.81 13.49
N ALA A 305 1.53 -14.59 14.30
CA ALA A 305 1.37 -14.32 15.72
C ALA A 305 2.72 -14.35 16.49
N MET A 306 3.63 -15.24 16.12
CA MET A 306 4.97 -15.28 16.69
C MET A 306 5.80 -14.05 16.27
N ARG A 307 5.78 -13.66 15.00
CA ARG A 307 6.46 -12.46 14.50
C ARG A 307 5.92 -11.19 15.18
N GLU A 308 4.62 -11.11 15.39
CA GLU A 308 3.99 -9.98 16.06
C GLU A 308 4.43 -9.84 17.52
N GLN A 309 4.61 -10.96 18.24
CA GLN A 309 5.16 -10.96 19.59
C GLN A 309 6.61 -10.44 19.60
N VAL A 310 7.46 -10.85 18.64
CA VAL A 310 8.81 -10.31 18.49
C VAL A 310 8.78 -8.82 18.21
N ASN A 311 7.98 -8.37 17.24
CA ASN A 311 7.84 -6.97 16.90
C ASN A 311 7.38 -6.13 18.09
N LYS A 312 6.41 -6.62 18.84
CA LYS A 312 5.95 -5.97 20.07
C LYS A 312 7.06 -5.86 21.10
N HIS A 313 7.81 -6.93 21.33
CA HIS A 313 8.94 -6.93 22.28
C HIS A 313 10.02 -5.90 21.86
N LEU A 314 10.37 -5.84 20.57
CA LEU A 314 11.33 -4.86 20.05
C LEU A 314 10.83 -3.43 20.28
N LEU A 315 9.54 -3.18 20.01
CA LEU A 315 8.92 -1.87 20.23
C LEU A 315 8.89 -1.47 21.72
N ASP A 316 8.68 -2.40 22.61
CA ASP A 316 8.59 -2.11 24.06
C ASP A 316 9.99 -1.92 24.69
N THR A 317 11.00 -2.65 24.21
CA THR A 317 12.33 -2.69 24.83
C THR A 317 13.27 -1.61 24.32
N ILE A 318 13.27 -1.33 23.01
CA ILE A 318 14.20 -0.40 22.38
C ILE A 318 13.63 1.01 22.43
N GLN A 319 14.41 1.98 22.90
CA GLN A 319 14.05 3.40 22.81
C GLN A 319 14.86 4.07 21.70
N ILE A 320 14.19 4.81 20.84
CA ILE A 320 14.78 5.46 19.69
C ILE A 320 14.14 6.84 19.51
N GLU A 321 14.96 7.85 19.24
CA GLU A 321 14.49 9.16 18.87
C GLU A 321 14.32 9.24 17.35
N LEU A 322 13.07 9.43 16.92
CA LEU A 322 12.73 9.43 15.50
C LEU A 322 12.88 10.80 14.87
N PRO A 323 13.30 10.89 13.58
CA PRO A 323 13.30 12.12 12.83
C PRO A 323 11.90 12.73 12.74
N ALA A 324 11.76 14.00 13.09
CA ALA A 324 10.45 14.64 13.20
C ALA A 324 9.74 14.75 11.84
N LYS A 325 10.45 15.17 10.78
CA LYS A 325 9.89 15.36 9.44
C LYS A 325 9.48 14.04 8.79
N LEU A 326 10.29 12.99 9.00
CA LEU A 326 9.92 11.64 8.52
C LEU A 326 8.69 11.12 9.24
N SER A 327 8.58 11.37 10.55
CA SER A 327 7.40 11.03 11.36
C SER A 327 6.14 11.74 10.86
N ASP A 328 6.25 13.03 10.56
CA ASP A 328 5.14 13.83 10.01
C ASP A 328 4.72 13.34 8.61
N LYS A 329 5.69 13.00 7.75
CA LYS A 329 5.39 12.41 6.42
C LYS A 329 4.69 11.06 6.54
N GLN A 330 5.13 10.23 7.47
CA GLN A 330 4.50 8.91 7.70
C GLN A 330 3.10 9.07 8.28
N GLU A 331 2.89 9.99 9.24
CA GLU A 331 1.55 10.33 9.75
C GLU A 331 0.61 10.74 8.59
N GLN A 332 1.09 11.63 7.70
CA GLN A 332 0.31 12.06 6.54
C GLN A 332 -0.06 10.88 5.61
N ARG A 333 0.87 9.95 5.36
CA ARG A 333 0.60 8.75 4.55
C ARG A 333 -0.45 7.86 5.18
N ILE A 334 -0.39 7.65 6.50
CA ILE A 334 -1.38 6.86 7.24
C ILE A 334 -2.76 7.51 7.14
N VAL A 335 -2.85 8.83 7.36
CA VAL A 335 -4.11 9.58 7.24
C VAL A 335 -4.67 9.49 5.83
N GLN A 336 -3.82 9.63 4.79
CA GLN A 336 -4.26 9.49 3.40
C GLN A 336 -4.77 8.08 3.09
N ARG A 337 -4.06 7.04 3.57
CA ARG A 337 -4.49 5.63 3.41
C ARG A 337 -5.84 5.38 4.05
N ARG A 338 -6.04 5.85 5.30
CA ARG A 338 -7.32 5.75 6.02
C ARG A 338 -8.44 6.52 5.30
N ALA A 339 -8.14 7.72 4.79
CA ALA A 339 -9.10 8.51 4.04
C ALA A 339 -9.52 7.80 2.73
N MET A 340 -8.55 7.23 2.00
CA MET A 340 -8.81 6.46 0.78
C MET A 340 -9.68 5.22 1.06
N ASP A 341 -9.39 4.48 2.13
CA ASP A 341 -10.19 3.33 2.55
C ASP A 341 -11.64 3.72 2.86
N LEU A 342 -11.85 4.83 3.56
CA LEU A 342 -13.20 5.35 3.81
C LEU A 342 -13.91 5.78 2.53
N MET A 343 -13.18 6.38 1.56
CA MET A 343 -13.75 6.72 0.25
C MET A 343 -14.17 5.46 -0.53
N MET A 344 -13.35 4.40 -0.51
CA MET A 344 -13.69 3.12 -1.13
C MET A 344 -14.92 2.45 -0.48
N ARG A 345 -15.15 2.69 0.80
CA ARG A 345 -16.36 2.26 1.51
C ARG A 345 -17.57 3.17 1.25
N GLY A 346 -17.46 4.14 0.35
CA GLY A 346 -18.56 5.02 -0.07
C GLY A 346 -18.85 6.20 0.85
N ILE A 347 -17.93 6.54 1.76
CA ILE A 347 -18.10 7.71 2.63
C ILE A 347 -17.75 8.98 1.82
N PRO A 348 -18.64 10.01 1.79
CA PRO A 348 -18.41 11.22 1.05
C PRO A 348 -17.18 12.00 1.54
N GLN A 349 -16.46 12.62 0.60
CA GLN A 349 -15.24 13.38 0.88
C GLN A 349 -15.42 14.50 1.91
N GLU A 350 -16.59 15.16 1.92
CA GLU A 350 -16.90 16.22 2.88
C GLU A 350 -16.95 15.71 4.33
N GLN A 351 -17.48 14.50 4.54
CA GLN A 351 -17.50 13.86 5.86
C GLN A 351 -16.11 13.42 6.30
N ILE A 352 -15.28 12.96 5.37
CA ILE A 352 -13.88 12.61 5.65
C ILE A 352 -13.11 13.86 6.04
N ALA A 353 -13.28 14.97 5.32
CA ALA A 353 -12.64 16.25 5.62
C ALA A 353 -13.05 16.79 7.00
N GLY A 354 -14.34 16.66 7.37
CA GLY A 354 -14.83 17.05 8.69
C GLY A 354 -14.28 16.21 9.85
N ASN A 355 -13.82 14.99 9.56
CA ASN A 355 -13.28 14.05 10.55
C ASN A 355 -11.76 13.90 10.50
N ILE A 356 -11.04 14.76 9.76
CA ILE A 356 -9.60 14.60 9.52
C ILE A 356 -8.77 14.60 10.82
N GLU A 357 -9.16 15.41 11.79
CA GLU A 357 -8.51 15.45 13.10
C GLU A 357 -8.68 14.13 13.88
N ARG A 358 -9.82 13.47 13.71
CA ARG A 358 -10.08 12.15 14.31
C ARG A 358 -9.26 11.07 13.61
N LEU A 359 -9.07 11.17 12.29
CA LEU A 359 -8.21 10.27 11.54
C LEU A 359 -6.73 10.43 11.91
N ARG A 360 -6.32 11.65 12.25
CA ARG A 360 -4.97 11.93 12.78
C ARG A 360 -4.74 11.35 14.15
N THR A 361 -5.81 11.30 14.99
CA THR A 361 -5.71 10.68 16.31
C THR A 361 -5.27 9.22 16.16
N GLY A 362 -4.19 8.85 16.82
CA GLY A 362 -3.57 7.54 16.71
C GLY A 362 -2.71 7.31 15.45
N ALA A 363 -2.83 8.12 14.37
CA ALA A 363 -1.97 8.01 13.20
C ALA A 363 -0.52 8.36 13.54
N ARG A 364 -0.30 9.32 14.44
CA ARG A 364 1.03 9.70 14.92
C ARG A 364 1.69 8.56 15.70
N ASP A 365 0.94 7.90 16.58
CA ASP A 365 1.45 6.77 17.36
C ASP A 365 1.71 5.55 16.47
N GLU A 366 0.87 5.34 15.45
CA GLU A 366 1.06 4.30 14.44
C GLU A 366 2.31 4.60 13.60
N ALA A 367 2.47 5.83 13.11
CA ALA A 367 3.65 6.25 12.37
C ALA A 367 4.94 6.08 13.19
N ALA A 368 4.91 6.46 14.46
CA ALA A 368 6.05 6.29 15.34
C ALA A 368 6.41 4.81 15.54
N ARG A 369 5.41 3.93 15.69
CA ARG A 369 5.62 2.48 15.82
C ARG A 369 6.15 1.87 14.53
N GLU A 370 5.57 2.21 13.36
CA GLU A 370 6.02 1.72 12.05
C GLU A 370 7.48 2.14 11.79
N LEU A 371 7.81 3.41 11.98
CA LEU A 371 9.18 3.92 11.78
C LEU A 371 10.19 3.32 12.76
N LYS A 372 9.80 3.19 14.03
CA LYS A 372 10.65 2.58 15.05
C LYS A 372 10.99 1.15 14.68
N LEU A 373 9.98 0.35 14.31
CA LEU A 373 10.16 -1.04 13.90
C LEU A 373 11.03 -1.13 12.64
N PHE A 374 10.79 -0.27 11.65
CA PHE A 374 11.62 -0.17 10.45
C PHE A 374 13.10 0.01 10.78
N PHE A 375 13.46 1.06 11.55
CA PHE A 375 14.87 1.31 11.88
C PHE A 375 15.50 0.19 12.69
N VAL A 376 14.75 -0.37 13.65
CA VAL A 376 15.22 -1.48 14.46
C VAL A 376 15.51 -2.71 13.61
N LEU A 377 14.58 -3.10 12.73
CA LEU A 377 14.76 -4.27 11.88
C LEU A 377 15.85 -4.06 10.83
N GLN A 378 15.99 -2.86 10.27
CA GLN A 378 17.09 -2.54 9.35
C GLN A 378 18.46 -2.67 10.02
N LYS A 379 18.60 -2.19 11.26
CA LYS A 379 19.85 -2.33 12.03
C LYS A 379 20.14 -3.78 12.37
N ILE A 380 19.13 -4.54 12.83
CA ILE A 380 19.27 -5.98 13.11
C ILE A 380 19.69 -6.74 11.84
N ALA A 381 19.05 -6.46 10.71
CA ALA A 381 19.38 -7.08 9.43
C ALA A 381 20.82 -6.77 9.00
N ALA A 382 21.31 -5.55 9.25
CA ALA A 382 22.69 -5.16 8.97
C ALA A 382 23.69 -5.86 9.90
N ASP A 383 23.44 -5.86 11.20
CA ASP A 383 24.32 -6.45 12.22
C ASP A 383 24.43 -7.99 12.07
N GLN A 384 23.36 -8.64 11.65
CA GLN A 384 23.31 -10.09 11.43
C GLN A 384 23.62 -10.51 9.99
N ASN A 385 23.98 -9.56 9.12
CA ASN A 385 24.21 -9.78 7.68
C ASN A 385 23.06 -10.54 6.99
N VAL A 386 21.82 -10.17 7.35
CA VAL A 386 20.62 -10.72 6.71
C VAL A 386 20.40 -9.99 5.39
N ASP A 387 20.34 -10.75 4.31
CA ASP A 387 20.08 -10.23 2.97
C ASP A 387 19.07 -11.11 2.22
N VAL A 388 18.45 -10.57 1.19
CA VAL A 388 17.49 -11.26 0.33
C VAL A 388 18.16 -11.52 -1.01
N ASP A 389 18.29 -12.78 -1.38
CA ASP A 389 18.88 -13.11 -2.67
C ASP A 389 17.88 -12.89 -3.84
N GLU A 390 18.44 -12.84 -5.06
CA GLU A 390 17.62 -12.57 -6.25
C GLU A 390 16.61 -13.71 -6.53
N ALA A 391 16.93 -14.94 -6.15
CA ALA A 391 16.04 -16.09 -6.33
C ALA A 391 14.81 -16.00 -5.42
N GLU A 392 15.01 -15.63 -4.16
CA GLU A 392 13.91 -15.40 -3.19
C GLU A 392 13.00 -14.26 -3.65
N LEU A 393 13.60 -13.13 -4.07
CA LEU A 393 12.85 -11.98 -4.57
C LEU A 393 12.03 -12.35 -5.82
N ASN A 394 12.63 -13.05 -6.78
CA ASN A 394 11.93 -13.50 -7.98
C ASN A 394 10.83 -14.52 -7.65
N GLY A 395 11.05 -15.42 -6.67
CA GLY A 395 10.06 -16.36 -6.18
C GLY A 395 8.84 -15.65 -5.59
N ARG A 396 9.07 -14.59 -4.79
CA ARG A 396 7.99 -13.78 -4.23
C ARG A 396 7.21 -13.02 -5.30
N ILE A 397 7.91 -12.46 -6.29
CA ILE A 397 7.28 -11.79 -7.44
C ILE A 397 6.45 -12.79 -8.26
N ALA A 398 6.94 -14.01 -8.48
CA ALA A 398 6.19 -15.03 -9.20
C ALA A 398 4.89 -15.42 -8.49
N MET A 399 4.92 -15.55 -7.16
CA MET A 399 3.73 -15.80 -6.36
C MET A 399 2.71 -14.65 -6.48
N LEU A 400 3.15 -13.39 -6.35
CA LEU A 400 2.28 -12.23 -6.51
C LEU A 400 1.71 -12.12 -7.91
N ALA A 401 2.50 -12.43 -8.94
CA ALA A 401 2.08 -12.43 -10.34
C ALA A 401 1.02 -13.50 -10.60
N ALA A 402 1.19 -14.70 -10.03
CA ALA A 402 0.20 -15.77 -10.13
C ALA A 402 -1.14 -15.38 -9.51
N GLN A 403 -1.13 -14.70 -8.35
CA GLN A 403 -2.35 -14.19 -7.72
C GLN A 403 -3.07 -13.14 -8.56
N ARG A 404 -2.32 -12.32 -9.33
CA ARG A 404 -2.89 -11.30 -10.22
C ARG A 404 -3.22 -11.80 -11.62
N GLY A 405 -2.86 -13.04 -11.95
CA GLY A 405 -2.99 -13.60 -13.30
C GLY A 405 -2.06 -12.94 -14.33
N GLU A 406 -0.93 -12.40 -13.89
CA GLU A 406 0.04 -11.70 -14.71
C GLU A 406 1.35 -12.49 -14.89
N ARG A 407 2.19 -12.07 -15.83
CA ARG A 407 3.52 -12.66 -16.01
C ARG A 407 4.52 -12.05 -15.02
N PRO A 408 5.36 -12.85 -14.34
CA PRO A 408 6.32 -12.36 -13.35
C PRO A 408 7.24 -11.25 -13.87
N GLU A 409 7.71 -11.37 -15.11
CA GLU A 409 8.63 -10.39 -15.72
C GLU A 409 7.94 -9.03 -15.92
N LYS A 410 6.66 -9.06 -16.32
CA LYS A 410 5.86 -7.83 -16.48
C LYS A 410 5.68 -7.13 -15.14
N LEU A 411 5.27 -7.89 -14.12
CA LEU A 411 5.09 -7.36 -12.77
C LEU A 411 6.40 -6.81 -12.19
N LYS A 412 7.54 -7.53 -12.37
CA LYS A 412 8.86 -7.04 -11.95
C LYS A 412 9.24 -5.71 -12.60
N GLN A 413 8.98 -5.55 -13.91
CA GLN A 413 9.24 -4.30 -14.62
C GLN A 413 8.36 -3.14 -14.13
N GLU A 414 7.09 -3.40 -13.85
CA GLU A 414 6.15 -2.42 -13.29
C GLU A 414 6.61 -1.99 -11.90
N MET A 415 6.89 -2.94 -11.02
CA MET A 415 7.40 -2.70 -9.67
C MET A 415 8.75 -1.98 -9.64
N SER A 416 9.58 -2.18 -10.66
CA SER A 416 10.85 -1.45 -10.81
C SER A 416 10.64 0.01 -11.20
N LYS A 417 9.61 0.32 -12.01
CA LYS A 417 9.32 1.68 -12.48
C LYS A 417 8.68 2.55 -11.40
N ASP A 418 7.81 1.98 -10.60
CA ASP A 418 7.08 2.68 -9.54
C ASP A 418 7.78 2.63 -8.17
N GLY A 419 8.94 1.95 -8.07
CA GLY A 419 9.72 1.82 -6.85
C GLY A 419 9.20 0.78 -5.85
N THR A 420 8.11 0.07 -6.15
CA THR A 420 7.55 -0.95 -5.25
C THR A 420 8.45 -2.18 -5.11
N LEU A 421 9.35 -2.43 -6.08
CA LEU A 421 10.35 -3.50 -5.99
C LEU A 421 11.31 -3.29 -4.81
N ALA A 422 11.78 -2.07 -4.60
CA ALA A 422 12.63 -1.74 -3.46
C ALA A 422 11.89 -1.92 -2.12
N ASN A 423 10.62 -1.53 -2.08
CA ASN A 423 9.79 -1.74 -0.89
C ASN A 423 9.57 -3.23 -0.59
N LEU A 424 9.35 -4.06 -1.62
CA LEU A 424 9.22 -5.50 -1.47
C LEU A 424 10.52 -6.13 -0.91
N TYR A 425 11.67 -5.72 -1.45
CA TYR A 425 12.97 -6.17 -0.98
C TYR A 425 13.18 -5.82 0.51
N ILE A 426 12.89 -4.57 0.90
CA ILE A 426 12.98 -4.11 2.29
C ILE A 426 12.06 -4.95 3.19
N GLN A 427 10.80 -5.14 2.79
CA GLN A 427 9.84 -5.94 3.54
C GLN A 427 10.29 -7.39 3.73
N MET A 428 10.83 -8.02 2.69
CA MET A 428 11.36 -9.38 2.76
C MET A 428 12.58 -9.45 3.70
N ARG A 429 13.46 -8.45 3.65
CA ARG A 429 14.63 -8.37 4.53
C ARG A 429 14.24 -8.20 5.99
N GLU A 430 13.26 -7.35 6.29
CA GLU A 430 12.69 -7.18 7.63
C GLU A 430 12.07 -8.49 8.14
N GLN A 431 11.31 -9.17 7.30
CA GLN A 431 10.70 -10.44 7.64
C GLN A 431 11.76 -11.50 7.97
N LYS A 432 12.82 -11.62 7.16
CA LYS A 432 13.96 -12.51 7.43
C LYS A 432 14.69 -12.15 8.71
N ALA A 433 14.81 -10.86 9.04
CA ALA A 433 15.42 -10.44 10.30
C ALA A 433 14.61 -10.90 11.52
N VAL A 434 13.27 -10.79 11.44
CA VAL A 434 12.38 -11.31 12.50
C VAL A 434 12.45 -12.82 12.58
N ASP A 435 12.48 -13.53 11.46
CA ASP A 435 12.60 -14.99 11.42
C ASP A 435 13.93 -15.45 12.02
N ARG A 436 15.02 -14.71 11.79
CA ARG A 436 16.32 -14.99 12.41
C ARG A 436 16.31 -14.83 13.92
N ILE A 437 15.56 -13.85 14.44
CA ILE A 437 15.35 -13.70 15.89
C ILE A 437 14.56 -14.90 16.42
N LEU A 438 13.51 -15.32 15.72
CA LEU A 438 12.68 -16.47 16.10
C LEU A 438 13.47 -17.79 16.16
N GLU A 439 14.46 -17.98 15.28
CA GLU A 439 15.35 -19.16 15.32
C GLU A 439 16.15 -19.25 16.64
N SER A 440 16.48 -18.11 17.26
CA SER A 440 17.22 -18.04 18.53
C SER A 440 16.33 -17.86 19.75
N ALA A 441 15.00 -17.79 19.57
CA ALA A 441 14.03 -17.59 20.64
C ALA A 441 13.69 -18.89 21.39
N GLU A 442 13.32 -18.76 22.65
CA GLU A 442 12.73 -19.85 23.43
C GLU A 442 11.23 -19.92 23.13
N VAL A 443 10.84 -20.92 22.34
CA VAL A 443 9.44 -21.11 21.95
C VAL A 443 8.71 -21.97 22.99
N GLU A 444 7.64 -21.41 23.56
CA GLU A 444 6.73 -22.08 24.47
C GLU A 444 5.43 -22.43 23.77
N ASP A 445 5.10 -23.72 23.68
CA ASP A 445 3.83 -24.17 23.08
C ASP A 445 2.68 -23.88 24.06
N VAL A 446 1.66 -23.16 23.59
CA VAL A 446 0.46 -22.84 24.37
C VAL A 446 -0.75 -23.42 23.66
N ASP A 447 -1.45 -24.34 24.33
CA ASP A 447 -2.69 -24.90 23.81
C ASP A 447 -3.77 -23.81 23.80
N VAL A 448 -4.24 -23.43 22.60
CA VAL A 448 -5.36 -22.50 22.43
C VAL A 448 -6.55 -23.32 21.91
N ALA A 449 -7.65 -23.29 22.67
CA ALA A 449 -8.88 -23.93 22.22
C ALA A 449 -9.31 -23.33 20.88
N ALA A 450 -9.65 -24.17 19.91
CA ALA A 450 -9.94 -23.80 18.52
C ALA A 450 -11.11 -22.80 18.34
N ASP A 451 -11.92 -22.60 19.38
CA ASP A 451 -13.08 -21.68 19.37
C ASP A 451 -12.73 -20.17 19.29
N LYS A 452 -11.46 -19.78 19.47
CA LYS A 452 -11.05 -18.36 19.40
C LYS A 452 -10.35 -17.96 18.09
N ALA A 453 -10.04 -18.90 17.23
CA ALA A 453 -9.40 -18.63 15.95
C ALA A 453 -10.39 -18.23 14.82
N GLY A 454 -11.70 -18.33 15.06
CA GLY A 454 -12.76 -17.98 14.10
C GLY A 454 -13.42 -16.61 14.31
N GLY A 455 -12.91 -15.77 15.20
CA GLY A 455 -13.58 -14.55 15.67
C GLY A 455 -13.07 -13.23 15.06
N ASP A 456 -12.57 -13.21 13.83
CA ASP A 456 -12.38 -11.95 13.09
C ASP A 456 -13.22 -11.98 11.79
N GLU A 457 -14.52 -11.72 11.96
CA GLU A 457 -15.47 -11.53 10.85
C GLU A 457 -15.20 -10.27 10.01
N GLY A 458 -14.05 -9.61 10.20
CA GLY A 458 -13.65 -8.39 9.49
C GLY A 458 -13.02 -8.62 8.10
N ALA A 459 -12.60 -9.85 7.76
CA ALA A 459 -11.85 -10.11 6.53
C ALA A 459 -12.69 -10.69 5.37
N ALA A 460 -13.95 -11.06 5.59
CA ALA A 460 -14.82 -11.67 4.56
C ALA A 460 -15.48 -10.66 3.60
N SER A 461 -15.28 -9.35 3.78
CA SER A 461 -15.90 -8.31 2.94
C SER A 461 -15.06 -7.87 1.73
N ALA A 462 -13.86 -8.41 1.53
CA ALA A 462 -12.98 -8.01 0.41
C ALA A 462 -13.05 -8.94 -0.82
N ALA A 463 -13.80 -10.05 -0.77
CA ALA A 463 -13.85 -11.03 -1.85
C ALA A 463 -15.10 -10.98 -2.75
N GLU A 464 -16.07 -10.13 -2.45
CA GLU A 464 -17.33 -10.05 -3.23
C GLU A 464 -17.33 -9.00 -4.37
N GLY A 465 -16.20 -8.45 -4.72
CA GLY A 465 -16.08 -7.39 -5.75
C GLY A 465 -15.57 -7.82 -7.12
N SER A 466 -15.42 -9.11 -7.45
CA SER A 466 -14.83 -9.52 -8.74
C SER A 466 -15.42 -10.77 -9.39
N ALA A 467 -16.74 -10.86 -9.53
CA ALA A 467 -17.37 -11.89 -10.38
C ALA A 467 -18.53 -11.29 -11.18
N GLY A 468 -18.23 -10.45 -12.15
CA GLY A 468 -19.17 -9.86 -13.09
C GLY A 468 -18.53 -9.57 -14.44
N GLY A 469 -17.76 -10.49 -14.98
CA GLY A 469 -17.16 -10.41 -16.32
C GLY A 469 -17.95 -11.22 -17.33
N GLU A 470 -18.91 -10.59 -18.02
CA GLU A 470 -19.63 -11.14 -19.17
C GLU A 470 -18.68 -11.75 -20.21
N LYS A 471 -18.80 -13.06 -20.41
CA LYS A 471 -18.24 -13.76 -21.56
C LYS A 471 -19.04 -13.38 -22.83
N LYS A 472 -18.58 -12.36 -23.57
CA LYS A 472 -19.01 -12.17 -24.96
C LYS A 472 -18.41 -13.26 -25.86
N SER A 473 -19.25 -14.19 -26.26
CA SER A 473 -18.96 -15.18 -27.30
C SER A 473 -18.63 -14.49 -28.62
N ARG A 474 -17.41 -14.69 -29.12
CA ARG A 474 -17.01 -14.32 -30.48
C ARG A 474 -17.71 -15.23 -31.48
N LYS A 475 -18.76 -14.74 -32.14
CA LYS A 475 -19.28 -15.30 -33.37
C LYS A 475 -18.32 -14.99 -34.52
N LYS A 476 -17.84 -16.06 -35.14
CA LYS A 476 -17.09 -16.10 -36.39
C LYS A 476 -17.91 -15.49 -37.52
N LYS A 477 -17.36 -14.52 -38.25
CA LYS A 477 -17.93 -13.93 -39.46
C LYS A 477 -17.30 -14.57 -40.69
N PRO A 478 -18.06 -14.97 -41.72
CA PRO A 478 -17.49 -15.48 -42.95
C PRO A 478 -17.08 -14.37 -43.92
N ASP A 479 -16.08 -14.67 -44.73
CA ASP A 479 -15.51 -13.90 -45.81
C ASP A 479 -16.56 -13.46 -46.88
N ALA A 480 -16.39 -12.27 -47.45
CA ALA A 480 -16.93 -11.92 -48.73
C ALA A 480 -16.15 -10.77 -49.40
N PRO A 481 -16.14 -10.67 -50.73
CA PRO A 481 -15.03 -10.16 -51.52
C PRO A 481 -15.14 -8.71 -51.98
N ASP A 482 -14.01 -8.24 -52.55
CA ASP A 482 -13.72 -7.00 -53.23
C ASP A 482 -14.84 -6.38 -54.10
N ALA A 483 -14.96 -5.05 -54.05
CA ALA A 483 -15.12 -4.23 -55.25
C ALA A 483 -14.88 -2.73 -54.99
N ALA A 484 -14.01 -2.20 -55.78
CA ALA A 484 -13.58 -0.88 -56.17
C ALA A 484 -14.60 0.28 -56.11
N GLY A 485 -14.09 1.52 -55.95
CA GLY A 485 -14.73 2.76 -56.43
C GLY A 485 -14.46 4.01 -55.59
N GLU A 486 -13.40 4.74 -55.90
CA GLU A 486 -13.30 6.21 -55.72
C GLU A 486 -14.25 6.94 -56.69
N PRO A 487 -14.53 8.30 -56.68
CA PRO A 487 -13.82 9.38 -56.01
C PRO A 487 -14.69 10.60 -55.53
N ALA A 488 -14.01 11.53 -54.86
CA ALA A 488 -14.10 13.01 -54.94
C ALA A 488 -15.34 13.81 -54.46
N GLY A 489 -15.03 14.91 -53.77
CA GLY A 489 -15.87 16.12 -53.66
C GLY A 489 -15.83 16.78 -52.28
N GLU A 490 -14.89 17.69 -52.02
CA GLU A 490 -14.95 19.15 -51.87
C GLU A 490 -16.09 19.74 -51.02
N GLY A 491 -15.68 20.68 -50.15
CA GLY A 491 -16.52 21.82 -49.69
C GLY A 491 -16.55 21.90 -48.15
N GLU A 492 -15.70 22.64 -47.48
CA GLU A 492 -15.63 24.10 -47.25
C GLU A 492 -16.60 24.65 -46.18
N GLN A 493 -15.97 25.40 -45.22
CA GLN A 493 -16.46 26.51 -44.36
C GLN A 493 -17.37 26.18 -43.17
N ALA A 494 -17.14 26.63 -42.02
CA ALA A 494 -16.64 27.82 -41.31
C ALA A 494 -17.62 28.17 -40.15
N ALA A 495 -17.05 28.62 -39.08
CA ALA A 495 -17.54 29.58 -38.07
C ALA A 495 -18.74 29.20 -37.15
N GLU A 496 -18.59 29.09 -35.87
CA GLU A 496 -18.58 30.11 -34.81
C GLU A 496 -18.00 29.55 -33.53
#